data_a2ebe7447c590798cb237c921a50fe81
#
_entry.id   a2ebe7447c590798cb237c921a50fe81
#
_cell.length_a   1.000
_cell.length_b   1.000
_cell.length_c   1.000
_cell.angle_alpha   90.00
_cell.angle_beta   90.00
_cell.angle_gamma   90.00
#
_symmetry.space_group_name_H-M   'P 1'
#
loop_
_entity.id
_entity.type
_entity.pdbx_description
1 polymer ?
#
loop_
_entity_poly.entity_id
_entity_poly.type
_entity_poly.pdbx_seq_one_letter_code
_entity_poly.pdbx_strand_id
1 'polypeptide(L)'
;AYIHQLKEFMTKAGLQDRVHFLHGIPSDDLPAIYQSAETFVYPSVYEGFGIPILEALHSGIPVVAATGSCLEEAGGEHSLYVRPYDVEGLAAAIARTQEPSLRATMIEEGLKWAQRFTEEQMARETMECYRKVLTKET
;
A
#
# COMPACT_ATOMS: atom_id res chain seq x y z
N ALA A 1 -10.40 16.88 -16.89
CA ALA A 1 -9.42 16.49 -17.91
C ALA A 1 -8.91 15.06 -17.70
N TYR A 2 -8.21 14.72 -16.60
CA TYR A 2 -7.56 13.40 -16.40
C TYR A 2 -8.55 12.22 -16.34
N ILE A 3 -9.62 12.31 -15.54
CA ILE A 3 -10.66 11.25 -15.45
C ILE A 3 -11.30 10.98 -16.82
N HIS A 4 -11.48 12.00 -17.64
CA HIS A 4 -12.01 11.83 -18.99
C HIS A 4 -11.09 11.00 -19.88
N GLN A 5 -9.78 11.27 -19.83
CA GLN A 5 -8.77 10.49 -20.53
C GLN A 5 -8.74 9.02 -20.11
N LEU A 6 -8.87 8.75 -18.80
CA LEU A 6 -8.98 7.39 -18.28
C LEU A 6 -10.21 6.67 -18.82
N LYS A 7 -11.36 7.34 -18.81
CA LYS A 7 -12.61 6.76 -19.34
C LYS A 7 -12.53 6.48 -20.85
N GLU A 8 -11.91 7.36 -21.62
CA GLU A 8 -11.66 7.12 -23.04
C GLU A 8 -10.72 5.92 -23.28
N PHE A 9 -9.64 5.82 -22.49
CA PHE A 9 -8.74 4.68 -22.53
C PHE A 9 -9.47 3.37 -22.21
N MET A 10 -10.26 3.35 -21.13
CA MET A 10 -11.06 2.19 -20.73
C MET A 10 -12.02 1.75 -21.85
N THR A 11 -12.68 2.71 -22.49
CA THR A 11 -13.59 2.43 -23.62
C THR A 11 -12.85 1.81 -24.79
N LYS A 12 -11.71 2.38 -25.17
CA LYS A 12 -10.87 1.85 -26.27
C LYS A 12 -10.32 0.45 -25.96
N ALA A 13 -10.05 0.17 -24.69
CA ALA A 13 -9.53 -1.12 -24.22
C ALA A 13 -10.61 -2.15 -23.90
N GLY A 14 -11.91 -1.81 -23.98
CA GLY A 14 -13.00 -2.70 -23.63
C GLY A 14 -13.10 -3.03 -22.14
N LEU A 15 -12.69 -2.08 -21.28
CA LEU A 15 -12.59 -2.27 -19.82
C LEU A 15 -13.68 -1.55 -19.03
N GLN A 16 -14.70 -0.98 -19.68
CA GLN A 16 -15.71 -0.13 -19.04
C GLN A 16 -16.43 -0.82 -17.88
N ASP A 17 -16.74 -2.10 -18.04
CA ASP A 17 -17.49 -2.91 -17.07
C ASP A 17 -16.58 -3.58 -16.02
N ARG A 18 -15.26 -3.37 -16.12
CA ARG A 18 -14.26 -3.99 -15.24
C ARG A 18 -13.54 -2.99 -14.34
N VAL A 19 -13.72 -1.70 -14.55
CA VAL A 19 -13.09 -0.63 -13.77
C VAL A 19 -14.18 0.21 -13.11
N HIS A 20 -14.13 0.29 -11.79
CA HIS A 20 -15.10 1.03 -10.99
C HIS A 20 -14.41 2.18 -10.26
N PHE A 21 -14.93 3.40 -10.44
CA PHE A 21 -14.49 4.57 -9.68
C PHE A 21 -15.35 4.67 -8.42
N LEU A 22 -14.77 4.38 -7.29
CA LEU A 22 -15.45 4.47 -6.00
C LEU A 22 -15.18 5.86 -5.40
N HIS A 23 -16.24 6.56 -5.01
CA HIS A 23 -16.17 7.88 -4.40
C HIS A 23 -17.05 7.93 -3.16
N GLY A 24 -16.63 8.71 -2.14
CA GLY A 24 -17.44 8.97 -0.96
C GLY A 24 -17.70 7.72 -0.10
N ILE A 25 -16.80 6.76 -0.11
CA ILE A 25 -16.91 5.55 0.71
C ILE A 25 -16.70 5.95 2.17
N PRO A 26 -17.60 5.56 3.08
CA PRO A 26 -17.39 5.71 4.50
C PRO A 26 -16.14 4.97 4.97
N SER A 27 -15.41 5.54 5.93
CA SER A 27 -14.19 4.90 6.45
C SER A 27 -14.45 3.52 7.05
N ASP A 28 -15.63 3.31 7.61
CA ASP A 28 -16.06 2.04 8.21
C ASP A 28 -16.23 0.91 7.17
N ASP A 29 -16.45 1.26 5.90
CA ASP A 29 -16.59 0.30 4.81
C ASP A 29 -15.25 -0.06 4.14
N LEU A 30 -14.19 0.73 4.34
CA LEU A 30 -12.88 0.49 3.74
C LEU A 30 -12.29 -0.88 4.07
N PRO A 31 -12.34 -1.38 5.33
CA PRO A 31 -11.82 -2.72 5.64
C PRO A 31 -12.46 -3.82 4.81
N ALA A 32 -13.77 -3.75 4.57
CA ALA A 32 -14.48 -4.74 3.75
C ALA A 32 -14.04 -4.70 2.28
N ILE A 33 -13.78 -3.50 1.76
CA ILE A 33 -13.25 -3.32 0.40
C ILE A 33 -11.85 -3.91 0.28
N TYR A 34 -10.95 -3.60 1.22
CA TYR A 34 -9.61 -4.19 1.24
C TYR A 34 -9.68 -5.71 1.28
N GLN A 35 -10.46 -6.27 2.22
CA GLN A 35 -10.58 -7.73 2.40
C GLN A 35 -11.22 -8.45 1.20
N SER A 36 -11.98 -7.74 0.37
CA SER A 36 -12.55 -8.29 -0.86
C SER A 36 -11.57 -8.27 -2.05
N ALA A 37 -10.45 -7.57 -1.92
CA ALA A 37 -9.46 -7.42 -2.96
C ALA A 37 -8.44 -8.57 -2.95
N GLU A 38 -7.92 -8.91 -4.12
CA GLU A 38 -6.83 -9.88 -4.24
C GLU A 38 -5.45 -9.23 -4.09
N THR A 39 -5.32 -7.97 -4.43
CA THR A 39 -4.06 -7.22 -4.37
C THR A 39 -4.37 -5.74 -4.20
N PHE A 40 -3.62 -5.08 -3.34
CA PHE A 40 -3.62 -3.64 -3.23
C PHE A 40 -2.46 -3.06 -4.04
N VAL A 41 -2.76 -2.09 -4.91
CA VAL A 41 -1.77 -1.47 -5.78
C VAL A 41 -1.67 0.01 -5.47
N TYR A 42 -0.48 0.47 -5.06
CA TYR A 42 -0.25 1.85 -4.65
C TYR A 42 0.97 2.47 -5.37
N PRO A 43 0.81 2.87 -6.65
CA PRO A 43 1.90 3.38 -7.48
C PRO A 43 2.16 4.87 -7.26
N SER A 44 1.95 5.38 -6.06
CA SER A 44 2.17 6.78 -5.73
C SER A 44 3.65 7.13 -5.76
N VAL A 45 3.97 8.29 -6.32
CA VAL A 45 5.36 8.76 -6.45
C VAL A 45 5.78 9.65 -5.28
N TYR A 46 4.82 10.27 -4.60
CA TYR A 46 5.07 11.18 -3.50
C TYR A 46 4.04 11.02 -2.40
N GLU A 47 4.50 10.62 -1.23
CA GLU A 47 3.69 10.38 -0.05
C GLU A 47 4.40 10.82 1.22
N GLY A 48 3.63 11.05 2.28
CA GLY A 48 4.17 11.34 3.61
C GLY A 48 4.66 10.07 4.32
N PHE A 49 3.91 8.96 4.19
CA PHE A 49 4.27 7.67 4.80
C PHE A 49 3.71 6.47 4.02
N GLY A 50 2.42 6.44 3.72
CA GLY A 50 1.76 5.30 3.04
C GLY A 50 0.78 4.55 3.95
N ILE A 51 -0.01 5.26 4.75
CA ILE A 51 -1.06 4.67 5.60
C ILE A 51 -1.94 3.65 4.85
N PRO A 52 -2.38 3.90 3.59
CA PRO A 52 -3.17 2.92 2.85
C PRO A 52 -2.47 1.57 2.64
N ILE A 53 -1.14 1.55 2.62
CA ILE A 53 -0.37 0.30 2.58
C ILE A 53 -0.54 -0.49 3.88
N LEU A 54 -0.46 0.17 5.03
CA LEU A 54 -0.69 -0.48 6.32
C LEU A 54 -2.12 -1.01 6.46
N GLU A 55 -3.11 -0.26 5.98
CA GLU A 55 -4.52 -0.69 5.94
C GLU A 55 -4.68 -1.98 5.11
N ALA A 56 -4.03 -2.04 3.95
CA ALA A 56 -4.04 -3.22 3.09
C ALA A 56 -3.34 -4.42 3.77
N LEU A 57 -2.17 -4.21 4.38
CA LEU A 57 -1.45 -5.27 5.10
C LEU A 57 -2.24 -5.79 6.30
N HIS A 58 -2.88 -4.91 7.08
CA HIS A 58 -3.77 -5.30 8.18
C HIS A 58 -5.01 -6.05 7.70
N SER A 59 -5.43 -5.80 6.47
CA SER A 59 -6.55 -6.50 5.82
C SER A 59 -6.16 -7.86 5.25
N GLY A 60 -4.88 -8.24 5.34
CA GLY A 60 -4.37 -9.54 4.91
C GLY A 60 -4.30 -9.70 3.39
N ILE A 61 -3.98 -8.65 2.66
CA ILE A 61 -3.84 -8.70 1.20
C ILE A 61 -2.42 -8.30 0.75
N PRO A 62 -1.91 -8.89 -0.34
CA PRO A 62 -0.63 -8.51 -0.93
C PRO A 62 -0.61 -7.06 -1.39
N VAL A 63 0.55 -6.42 -1.24
CA VAL A 63 0.77 -5.03 -1.65
C VAL A 63 1.79 -4.95 -2.77
N VAL A 64 1.48 -4.14 -3.79
CA VAL A 64 2.42 -3.70 -4.83
C VAL A 64 2.48 -2.18 -4.79
N ALA A 65 3.65 -1.61 -4.57
CA ALA A 65 3.83 -0.17 -4.45
C ALA A 65 4.97 0.37 -5.32
N ALA A 66 5.09 1.69 -5.42
CA ALA A 66 6.24 2.30 -6.05
C ALA A 66 7.47 2.25 -5.13
N THR A 67 8.67 2.05 -5.71
CA THR A 67 9.96 2.11 -5.02
C THR A 67 10.52 3.54 -4.94
N GLY A 68 11.50 3.73 -4.06
CA GLY A 68 12.26 4.98 -3.98
C GLY A 68 11.62 6.07 -3.10
N SER A 69 10.73 5.68 -2.18
CA SER A 69 10.08 6.60 -1.24
C SER A 69 9.83 5.94 0.12
N CYS A 70 9.12 6.63 1.01
CA CYS A 70 8.68 6.09 2.32
C CYS A 70 7.73 4.87 2.21
N LEU A 71 7.23 4.54 1.04
CA LEU A 71 6.32 3.40 0.84
C LEU A 71 6.98 2.05 1.17
N GLU A 72 8.31 1.95 1.00
CA GLU A 72 9.08 0.75 1.37
C GLU A 72 9.13 0.56 2.89
N GLU A 73 9.16 1.67 3.65
CA GLU A 73 9.05 1.62 5.11
C GLU A 73 7.66 1.16 5.56
N ALA A 74 6.60 1.66 4.94
CA ALA A 74 5.24 1.23 5.26
C ALA A 74 4.96 -0.22 4.86
N GLY A 75 5.43 -0.65 3.69
CA GLY A 75 5.11 -1.95 3.10
C GLY A 75 6.03 -3.10 3.51
N GLY A 76 7.24 -2.79 4.01
CA GLY A 76 8.22 -3.80 4.44
C GLY A 76 8.80 -4.64 3.32
N GLU A 77 9.59 -5.65 3.69
CA GLU A 77 10.37 -6.46 2.76
C GLU A 77 9.54 -7.46 1.94
N HIS A 78 8.32 -7.77 2.38
CA HIS A 78 7.45 -8.76 1.75
C HIS A 78 6.38 -8.16 0.84
N SER A 79 6.37 -6.85 0.64
CA SER A 79 5.62 -6.19 -0.44
C SER A 79 6.44 -6.18 -1.73
N LEU A 80 5.78 -6.05 -2.88
CA LEU A 80 6.48 -5.91 -4.15
C LEU A 80 6.61 -4.43 -4.52
N TYR A 81 7.77 -4.06 -5.05
CA TYR A 81 8.06 -2.68 -5.41
C TYR A 81 8.45 -2.55 -6.87
N VAL A 82 7.93 -1.53 -7.52
CA VAL A 82 8.12 -1.26 -8.95
C VAL A 82 8.57 0.19 -9.14
N ARG A 83 9.43 0.44 -10.10
CA ARG A 83 9.84 1.82 -10.41
C ARG A 83 8.63 2.66 -10.84
N PRO A 84 8.58 3.93 -10.43
CA PRO A 84 7.56 4.85 -10.94
C PRO A 84 7.50 4.82 -12.48
N TYR A 85 6.28 4.81 -13.02
CA TYR A 85 6.00 4.80 -14.47
C TYR A 85 6.38 3.51 -15.21
N ASP A 86 6.87 2.48 -14.56
CA ASP A 86 7.12 1.15 -15.15
C ASP A 86 5.82 0.34 -15.21
N VAL A 87 5.06 0.53 -16.28
CA VAL A 87 3.74 -0.11 -16.47
C VAL A 87 3.89 -1.62 -16.62
N GLU A 88 4.90 -2.10 -17.33
CA GLU A 88 5.13 -3.53 -17.55
C GLU A 88 5.57 -4.21 -16.25
N GLY A 89 6.48 -3.59 -15.51
CA GLY A 89 6.90 -4.05 -14.18
C GLY A 89 5.73 -4.09 -13.20
N LEU A 90 4.84 -3.10 -13.23
CA LEU A 90 3.66 -3.07 -12.38
C LEU A 90 2.70 -4.22 -12.72
N ALA A 91 2.41 -4.45 -13.99
CA ALA A 91 1.56 -5.55 -14.43
C ALA A 91 2.17 -6.91 -14.05
N ALA A 92 3.47 -7.09 -14.23
CA ALA A 92 4.18 -8.31 -13.84
C ALA A 92 4.14 -8.52 -12.31
N ALA A 93 4.34 -7.47 -11.51
CA ALA A 93 4.27 -7.56 -10.06
C ALA A 93 2.85 -7.94 -9.59
N ILE A 94 1.81 -7.35 -10.17
CA ILE A 94 0.41 -7.71 -9.87
C ILE A 94 0.17 -9.20 -10.21
N ALA A 95 0.61 -9.67 -11.36
CA ALA A 95 0.46 -11.08 -11.74
C ALA A 95 1.17 -12.03 -10.74
N ARG A 96 2.36 -11.66 -10.26
CA ARG A 96 3.10 -12.43 -9.28
C ARG A 96 2.40 -12.56 -7.93
N THR A 97 1.60 -11.59 -7.51
CA THR A 97 0.83 -11.71 -6.25
C THR A 97 -0.21 -12.84 -6.29
N GLN A 98 -0.49 -13.41 -7.48
CA GLN A 98 -1.39 -14.55 -7.66
C GLN A 98 -0.68 -15.91 -7.52
N GLU A 99 0.65 -15.94 -7.45
CA GLU A 99 1.42 -17.15 -7.20
C GLU A 99 1.15 -17.66 -5.77
N PRO A 100 0.62 -18.89 -5.57
CA PRO A 100 0.09 -19.29 -4.26
C PRO A 100 1.10 -19.21 -3.11
N SER A 101 2.35 -19.63 -3.35
CA SER A 101 3.41 -19.62 -2.33
C SER A 101 3.84 -18.19 -1.99
N LEU A 102 4.06 -17.35 -3.00
CA LEU A 102 4.42 -15.96 -2.79
C LEU A 102 3.30 -15.20 -2.08
N ARG A 103 2.04 -15.38 -2.54
CA ARG A 103 0.87 -14.77 -1.93
C ARG A 103 0.76 -15.10 -0.45
N ALA A 104 0.88 -16.37 -0.09
CA ALA A 104 0.82 -16.82 1.31
C ALA A 104 1.89 -16.13 2.16
N THR A 105 3.13 -16.08 1.68
CA THR A 105 4.23 -15.39 2.36
C THR A 105 3.96 -13.89 2.50
N MET A 106 3.51 -13.23 1.44
CA MET A 106 3.20 -11.79 1.47
C MET A 106 2.13 -11.45 2.50
N ILE A 107 1.08 -12.27 2.59
CA ILE A 107 -0.01 -12.08 3.57
C ILE A 107 0.50 -12.30 4.99
N GLU A 108 1.16 -13.42 5.26
CA GLU A 108 1.64 -13.76 6.60
C GLU A 108 2.64 -12.74 7.13
N GLU A 109 3.67 -12.46 6.35
CA GLU A 109 4.73 -11.53 6.75
C GLU A 109 4.27 -10.07 6.73
N GLY A 110 3.37 -9.71 5.81
CA GLY A 110 2.76 -8.39 5.77
C GLY A 110 1.93 -8.08 7.03
N LEU A 111 1.13 -9.04 7.49
CA LEU A 111 0.38 -8.92 8.75
C LEU A 111 1.32 -8.72 9.96
N LYS A 112 2.40 -9.50 10.04
CA LYS A 112 3.42 -9.35 11.10
C LYS A 112 4.10 -7.98 11.03
N TRP A 113 4.42 -7.52 9.83
CA TRP A 113 5.05 -6.22 9.61
C TRP A 113 4.15 -5.07 10.06
N ALA A 114 2.88 -5.09 9.67
CA ALA A 114 1.92 -4.04 9.99
C ALA A 114 1.70 -3.88 11.51
N GLN A 115 1.79 -4.96 12.29
CA GLN A 115 1.65 -4.91 13.75
C GLN A 115 2.73 -4.09 14.46
N ARG A 116 3.81 -3.71 13.79
CA ARG A 116 4.86 -2.83 14.35
C ARG A 116 4.43 -1.37 14.41
N PHE A 117 3.40 -0.99 13.65
CA PHE A 117 2.92 0.38 13.55
C PHE A 117 1.66 0.57 14.41
N THR A 118 1.87 0.69 15.71
CA THR A 118 0.80 0.98 16.68
C THR A 118 0.95 2.38 17.26
N GLU A 119 -0.16 2.95 17.75
CA GLU A 119 -0.14 4.26 18.42
C GLU A 119 0.79 4.24 19.65
N GLU A 120 0.80 3.13 20.41
CA GLU A 120 1.67 2.97 21.57
C GLU A 120 3.15 2.94 21.18
N GLN A 121 3.49 2.23 20.09
CA GLN A 121 4.87 2.19 19.60
C GLN A 121 5.32 3.57 19.11
N MET A 122 4.50 4.26 18.34
CA MET A 122 4.77 5.61 17.86
C MET A 122 4.95 6.59 19.04
N ALA A 123 4.08 6.54 20.04
CA ALA A 123 4.19 7.38 21.23
C ALA A 123 5.47 7.11 22.01
N ARG A 124 5.83 5.83 22.16
CA ARG A 124 7.08 5.41 22.83
C ARG A 124 8.32 5.94 22.14
N GLU A 125 8.41 5.75 20.82
CA GLU A 125 9.55 6.20 20.02
C GLU A 125 9.67 7.72 20.00
N THR A 126 8.54 8.44 19.93
CA THR A 126 8.50 9.90 20.03
C THR A 126 9.05 10.38 21.38
N MET A 127 8.59 9.77 22.48
CA MET A 127 9.09 10.10 23.82
C MET A 127 10.56 9.76 24.01
N GLU A 128 11.04 8.68 23.39
CA GLU A 128 12.46 8.34 23.41
C GLU A 128 13.29 9.38 22.65
N CYS A 129 12.79 9.86 21.51
CA CYS A 129 13.42 10.93 20.76
C CYS A 129 13.56 12.21 21.61
N TYR A 130 12.49 12.62 22.29
CA TYR A 130 12.54 13.77 23.22
C TYR A 130 13.54 13.57 24.34
N ARG A 131 13.61 12.42 24.97
CA ARG A 131 14.60 12.14 26.03
C ARG A 131 16.03 12.25 25.50
N LYS A 132 16.30 11.71 24.30
CA LYS A 132 17.64 11.80 23.68
C LYS A 132 18.07 13.23 23.41
N VAL A 133 17.15 14.11 23.00
CA VAL A 133 17.44 15.53 22.79
C VAL A 133 17.73 16.22 24.12
N LEU A 134 16.89 16.04 25.12
CA LEU A 134 17.03 16.67 26.45
C LEU A 134 18.32 16.23 27.20
N THR A 135 18.79 15.00 26.95
CA THR A 135 20.02 14.51 27.59
C THR A 135 21.31 14.92 26.87
N LYS A 136 21.24 15.44 25.63
CA LYS A 136 22.40 15.96 24.89
C LYS A 136 22.73 17.41 25.20
N GLU A 137 21.88 18.13 25.90
CA GLU A 137 22.07 19.50 26.35
C GLU A 137 22.74 19.61 27.74
N THR A 138 23.23 18.51 28.29
CA THR A 138 24.02 18.42 29.53
C THR A 138 25.41 17.87 29.21
#